data_624757702e5800af9296d72712e985d8
#
_entry.id   624757702e5800af9296d72712e985d8
#
_cell.length_a   1.000
_cell.length_b   1.000
_cell.length_c   1.000
_cell.angle_alpha   90.00
_cell.angle_beta   90.00
_cell.angle_gamma   90.00
#
_symmetry.space_group_name_H-M   'P 1'
#
loop_
_entity.id
_entity.type
_entity.pdbx_description
1 polymer ?
#
loop_
_entity_poly.entity_id
_entity_poly.type
_entity_poly.pdbx_seq_one_letter_code
_entity_poly.pdbx_strand_id
1 'polypeptide(L)'
;GNAWRVVHSEGDGISGLVVDRYDDLLVVEFFSAGAWRQRSIIFDALRTHFPGCRFHSFADEHVQKQESFDYKDTQGTLPATVSEYGIQFRADPAGAHKTGFFADQRENRQWLSQQCAGKRVLDLCCNTGGFGVYAAARGASEVVGIDIDPAVLEIAKENAHLNKVKPRFIQADIFPWLRDAAINGEQFDIVILDPAK
;
A
#
# COMPACT_ATOMS: atom_id res chain seq x y z
N GLY A 1 -13.47 6.60 -2.16
CA GLY A 1 -12.02 6.70 -2.37
C GLY A 1 -11.67 6.84 -3.84
N ASN A 2 -10.42 7.22 -4.12
CA ASN A 2 -9.88 7.41 -5.47
C ASN A 2 -8.82 6.36 -5.83
N ALA A 3 -8.78 5.23 -5.11
CA ALA A 3 -7.90 4.09 -5.38
C ALA A 3 -8.71 2.80 -5.50
N TRP A 4 -8.46 2.03 -6.56
CA TRP A 4 -9.07 0.72 -6.76
C TRP A 4 -8.33 -0.10 -7.83
N ARG A 5 -8.52 -1.42 -7.82
CA ARG A 5 -8.03 -2.31 -8.86
C ARG A 5 -8.92 -2.22 -10.11
N VAL A 6 -8.30 -1.85 -11.23
CA VAL A 6 -8.97 -1.71 -12.54
C VAL A 6 -9.01 -3.05 -13.27
N VAL A 7 -7.91 -3.83 -13.19
CA VAL A 7 -7.78 -5.17 -13.81
C VAL A 7 -7.15 -6.12 -12.80
N HIS A 8 -7.79 -7.27 -12.57
CA HIS A 8 -7.37 -8.32 -11.64
C HIS A 8 -7.02 -9.62 -12.36
N SER A 9 -6.14 -9.53 -13.32
CA SER A 9 -5.56 -10.71 -14.00
C SER A 9 -6.62 -11.76 -14.39
N GLU A 10 -6.46 -13.00 -13.96
CA GLU A 10 -7.37 -14.12 -14.25
C GLU A 10 -8.80 -13.86 -13.76
N GLY A 11 -8.98 -13.06 -12.72
CA GLY A 11 -10.30 -12.67 -12.20
C GLY A 11 -11.16 -11.92 -13.23
N ASP A 12 -10.52 -11.15 -14.10
CA ASP A 12 -11.16 -10.41 -15.20
C ASP A 12 -10.93 -11.07 -16.57
N GLY A 13 -10.37 -12.29 -16.60
CA GLY A 13 -10.11 -13.03 -17.84
C GLY A 13 -8.93 -12.48 -18.66
N ILE A 14 -8.09 -11.63 -18.09
CA ILE A 14 -6.89 -11.05 -18.74
C ILE A 14 -5.65 -11.53 -17.99
N SER A 15 -5.26 -12.79 -18.24
CA SER A 15 -4.15 -13.42 -17.53
C SER A 15 -2.85 -12.63 -17.67
N GLY A 16 -2.16 -12.48 -16.55
CA GLY A 16 -0.85 -11.87 -16.49
C GLY A 16 -0.83 -10.34 -16.53
N LEU A 17 -1.98 -9.68 -16.28
CA LEU A 17 -2.09 -8.22 -16.18
C LEU A 17 -2.77 -7.81 -14.88
N VAL A 18 -2.13 -6.92 -14.13
CA VAL A 18 -2.76 -6.20 -13.02
C VAL A 18 -2.68 -4.71 -13.29
N VAL A 19 -3.78 -4.00 -13.08
CA VAL A 19 -3.83 -2.54 -13.18
C VAL A 19 -4.50 -1.98 -11.93
N ASP A 20 -3.76 -1.16 -11.19
CA ASP A 20 -4.28 -0.41 -10.07
C ASP A 20 -4.37 1.08 -10.41
N ARG A 21 -5.43 1.72 -9.96
CA ARG A 21 -5.59 3.17 -10.07
C ARG A 21 -5.39 3.83 -8.72
N TYR A 22 -4.58 4.90 -8.70
CA TYR A 22 -4.34 5.78 -7.57
C TYR A 22 -4.54 7.23 -8.02
N ASP A 23 -5.75 7.75 -7.84
CA ASP A 23 -6.17 9.07 -8.32
C ASP A 23 -5.95 9.24 -9.83
N ASP A 24 -4.97 10.04 -10.24
CA ASP A 24 -4.59 10.27 -11.64
C ASP A 24 -3.49 9.31 -12.16
N LEU A 25 -3.04 8.37 -11.33
CA LEU A 25 -1.99 7.41 -11.67
C LEU A 25 -2.55 6.02 -11.91
N LEU A 26 -2.24 5.42 -13.06
CA LEU A 26 -2.45 4.00 -13.34
C LEU A 26 -1.12 3.26 -13.22
N VAL A 27 -1.09 2.26 -12.35
CA VAL A 27 0.05 1.34 -12.16
C VAL A 27 -0.27 0.04 -12.87
N VAL A 28 0.55 -0.31 -13.85
CA VAL A 28 0.35 -1.47 -14.73
C VAL A 28 1.46 -2.47 -14.48
N GLU A 29 1.13 -3.62 -13.92
CA GLU A 29 2.07 -4.70 -13.64
C GLU A 29 1.87 -5.86 -14.61
N PHE A 30 2.96 -6.27 -15.29
CA PHE A 30 2.95 -7.37 -16.24
C PHE A 30 3.55 -8.63 -15.60
N PHE A 31 2.73 -9.69 -15.54
CA PHE A 31 3.11 -11.01 -15.01
C PHE A 31 3.30 -12.07 -16.12
N SER A 32 3.13 -11.71 -17.39
CA SER A 32 3.33 -12.66 -18.50
C SER A 32 3.87 -11.99 -19.75
N ALA A 33 4.63 -12.76 -20.54
CA ALA A 33 5.09 -12.34 -21.85
C ALA A 33 3.92 -12.06 -22.80
N GLY A 34 2.79 -12.77 -22.65
CA GLY A 34 1.58 -12.57 -23.45
C GLY A 34 1.00 -11.18 -23.26
N ALA A 35 0.77 -10.77 -22.01
CA ALA A 35 0.30 -9.42 -21.66
C ALA A 35 1.31 -8.35 -22.10
N TRP A 36 2.61 -8.57 -21.88
CA TRP A 36 3.65 -7.64 -22.32
C TRP A 36 3.69 -7.44 -23.84
N ARG A 37 3.53 -8.49 -24.62
CA ARG A 37 3.49 -8.37 -26.11
C ARG A 37 2.30 -7.56 -26.60
N GLN A 38 1.20 -7.54 -25.84
CA GLN A 38 -0.01 -6.78 -26.17
C GLN A 38 -0.05 -5.39 -25.50
N ARG A 39 1.03 -4.94 -24.87
CA ARG A 39 1.07 -3.69 -24.12
C ARG A 39 0.57 -2.45 -24.85
N SER A 40 0.80 -2.34 -26.17
CA SER A 40 0.32 -1.19 -26.95
C SER A 40 -1.21 -1.12 -26.94
N ILE A 41 -1.87 -2.24 -27.19
CA ILE A 41 -3.35 -2.34 -27.19
C ILE A 41 -3.88 -2.06 -25.77
N ILE A 42 -3.22 -2.61 -24.73
CA ILE A 42 -3.57 -2.39 -23.33
C ILE A 42 -3.47 -0.90 -22.97
N PHE A 43 -2.36 -0.25 -23.30
CA PHE A 43 -2.19 1.17 -23.01
C PHE A 43 -3.16 2.06 -23.80
N ASP A 44 -3.48 1.73 -25.05
CA ASP A 44 -4.44 2.49 -25.85
C ASP A 44 -5.86 2.36 -25.27
N ALA A 45 -6.26 1.16 -24.83
CA ALA A 45 -7.51 0.96 -24.10
C ALA A 45 -7.55 1.76 -22.80
N LEU A 46 -6.48 1.68 -21.99
CA LEU A 46 -6.38 2.42 -20.74
C LEU A 46 -6.43 3.94 -20.96
N ARG A 47 -5.74 4.49 -21.96
CA ARG A 47 -5.82 5.92 -22.31
C ARG A 47 -7.23 6.35 -22.73
N THR A 48 -7.93 5.48 -23.45
CA THR A 48 -9.31 5.74 -23.89
C THR A 48 -10.28 5.80 -22.69
N HIS A 49 -10.15 4.87 -21.75
CA HIS A 49 -11.05 4.79 -20.60
C HIS A 49 -10.67 5.71 -19.44
N PHE A 50 -9.39 6.10 -19.34
CA PHE A 50 -8.86 6.96 -18.28
C PHE A 50 -8.07 8.13 -18.88
N PRO A 51 -8.74 9.05 -19.60
CA PRO A 51 -8.08 10.17 -20.23
C PRO A 51 -7.43 11.09 -19.17
N GLY A 52 -6.19 11.51 -19.45
CA GLY A 52 -5.42 12.39 -18.56
C GLY A 52 -4.71 11.70 -17.40
N CYS A 53 -4.86 10.38 -17.21
CA CYS A 53 -4.10 9.65 -16.21
C CYS A 53 -2.62 9.50 -16.64
N ARG A 54 -1.74 9.59 -15.65
CA ARG A 54 -0.34 9.20 -15.75
C ARG A 54 -0.22 7.68 -15.68
N PHE A 55 0.86 7.13 -16.23
CA PHE A 55 1.12 5.70 -16.22
C PHE A 55 2.47 5.42 -15.56
N HIS A 56 2.47 4.45 -14.68
CA HIS A 56 3.67 3.70 -14.27
C HIS A 56 3.48 2.25 -14.67
N SER A 57 4.51 1.64 -15.24
CA SER A 57 4.42 0.21 -15.55
C SER A 57 5.71 -0.49 -15.18
N PHE A 58 5.59 -1.75 -14.78
CA PHE A 58 6.73 -2.57 -14.40
C PHE A 58 6.44 -4.06 -14.60
N ALA A 59 7.50 -4.84 -14.53
CA ALA A 59 7.45 -6.29 -14.41
C ALA A 59 8.58 -6.73 -13.47
N ASP A 60 8.28 -7.60 -12.52
CA ASP A 60 9.29 -8.15 -11.61
C ASP A 60 10.39 -8.89 -12.40
N GLU A 61 11.66 -8.74 -11.99
CA GLU A 61 12.78 -9.39 -12.67
C GLU A 61 12.67 -10.92 -12.71
N HIS A 62 12.10 -11.52 -11.65
CA HIS A 62 11.88 -12.95 -11.62
C HIS A 62 10.87 -13.39 -12.69
N VAL A 63 9.77 -12.63 -12.83
CA VAL A 63 8.75 -12.84 -13.86
C VAL A 63 9.36 -12.67 -15.27
N GLN A 64 10.15 -11.63 -15.47
CA GLN A 64 10.83 -11.41 -16.76
C GLN A 64 11.70 -12.61 -17.16
N LYS A 65 12.49 -13.15 -16.22
CA LYS A 65 13.32 -14.34 -16.44
C LYS A 65 12.49 -15.59 -16.70
N GLN A 66 11.45 -15.81 -15.91
CA GLN A 66 10.58 -16.99 -16.04
C GLN A 66 9.79 -17.00 -17.35
N GLU A 67 9.28 -15.85 -17.77
CA GLU A 67 8.44 -15.68 -18.95
C GLU A 67 9.23 -15.29 -20.22
N SER A 68 10.56 -15.15 -20.11
CA SER A 68 11.47 -14.84 -21.23
C SER A 68 11.09 -13.57 -21.99
N PHE A 69 10.92 -12.45 -21.29
CA PHE A 69 10.79 -11.13 -21.90
C PHE A 69 11.60 -10.09 -21.15
N ASP A 70 12.02 -9.05 -21.88
CA ASP A 70 12.75 -7.91 -21.30
C ASP A 70 11.79 -6.73 -21.15
N TYR A 71 11.62 -6.29 -19.91
CA TYR A 71 10.97 -5.04 -19.59
C TYR A 71 12.02 -3.96 -19.32
N LYS A 72 11.89 -2.82 -19.97
CA LYS A 72 12.69 -1.63 -19.64
C LYS A 72 11.73 -0.50 -19.28
N ASP A 73 11.73 -0.11 -18.00
CA ASP A 73 11.03 1.09 -17.58
C ASP A 73 11.77 2.33 -18.13
N THR A 74 11.02 3.22 -18.72
CA THR A 74 11.55 4.46 -19.31
C THR A 74 10.98 5.73 -18.66
N GLN A 75 10.12 5.59 -17.66
CA GLN A 75 9.42 6.74 -17.08
C GLN A 75 9.58 6.77 -15.56
N GLY A 76 10.25 7.80 -15.07
CA GLY A 76 10.25 8.13 -13.65
C GLY A 76 8.83 8.42 -13.19
N THR A 77 8.42 7.81 -12.07
CA THR A 77 7.07 7.93 -11.53
C THR A 77 7.06 8.90 -10.37
N LEU A 78 6.16 9.86 -10.40
CA LEU A 78 5.82 10.65 -9.23
C LEU A 78 4.74 9.92 -8.42
N PRO A 79 4.83 9.91 -7.10
CA PRO A 79 3.80 9.32 -6.26
C PRO A 79 2.44 9.98 -6.47
N ALA A 80 1.36 9.26 -6.17
CA ALA A 80 0.01 9.78 -6.14
C ALA A 80 -0.49 9.94 -4.71
N THR A 81 -1.50 10.79 -4.49
CA THR A 81 -2.20 10.88 -3.20
C THR A 81 -3.53 10.15 -3.28
N VAL A 82 -3.62 9.08 -2.51
CA VAL A 82 -4.85 8.31 -2.34
C VAL A 82 -5.69 8.92 -1.23
N SER A 83 -7.00 8.98 -1.42
CA SER A 83 -7.97 9.40 -0.40
C SER A 83 -8.99 8.31 -0.13
N GLU A 84 -9.11 7.89 1.14
CA GLU A 84 -10.06 6.89 1.61
C GLU A 84 -10.81 7.42 2.83
N TYR A 85 -12.14 7.63 2.72
CA TYR A 85 -12.97 8.14 3.83
C TYR A 85 -12.43 9.41 4.52
N GLY A 86 -11.79 10.28 3.72
CA GLY A 86 -11.18 11.53 4.19
C GLY A 86 -9.76 11.38 4.76
N ILE A 87 -9.19 10.18 4.79
CA ILE A 87 -7.81 9.92 5.17
C ILE A 87 -6.96 9.86 3.90
N GLN A 88 -5.80 10.51 3.91
CA GLN A 88 -4.90 10.62 2.76
C GLN A 88 -3.67 9.72 2.93
N PHE A 89 -3.23 9.12 1.83
CA PHE A 89 -2.04 8.28 1.79
C PHE A 89 -1.21 8.58 0.54
N ARG A 90 0.10 8.50 0.69
CA ARG A 90 1.03 8.45 -0.43
C ARG A 90 1.04 7.04 -1.02
N ALA A 91 0.75 6.92 -2.30
CA ALA A 91 0.97 5.72 -3.10
C ALA A 91 2.23 5.92 -3.94
N ASP A 92 3.26 5.14 -3.69
CA ASP A 92 4.56 5.24 -4.37
C ASP A 92 4.94 3.88 -4.97
N PRO A 93 4.61 3.63 -6.24
CA PRO A 93 4.90 2.35 -6.87
C PRO A 93 6.41 2.13 -7.13
N ALA A 94 7.23 3.17 -7.10
CA ALA A 94 8.67 3.06 -7.28
C ALA A 94 9.43 2.75 -5.98
N GLY A 95 8.85 3.08 -4.83
CA GLY A 95 9.49 2.96 -3.52
C GLY A 95 8.87 1.92 -2.59
N ALA A 96 7.81 1.22 -3.01
CA ALA A 96 7.08 0.31 -2.14
C ALA A 96 6.94 -1.09 -2.76
N HIS A 97 6.70 -2.09 -1.89
CA HIS A 97 6.33 -3.43 -2.34
C HIS A 97 5.01 -3.42 -3.12
N LYS A 98 4.88 -4.28 -4.13
CA LYS A 98 3.71 -4.39 -5.02
C LYS A 98 3.45 -3.08 -5.77
N THR A 99 2.19 -2.73 -5.96
CA THR A 99 1.74 -1.54 -6.71
C THR A 99 1.83 -0.23 -5.92
N GLY A 100 2.32 -0.25 -4.66
CA GLY A 100 2.61 0.96 -3.86
C GLY A 100 1.57 1.33 -2.82
N PHE A 101 0.39 0.69 -2.81
CA PHE A 101 -0.65 0.89 -1.80
C PHE A 101 -1.64 -0.28 -1.78
N PHE A 102 -2.09 -0.69 -0.58
CA PHE A 102 -3.02 -1.81 -0.38
C PHE A 102 -4.48 -1.32 -0.35
N ALA A 103 -5.06 -1.02 -1.51
CA ALA A 103 -6.44 -0.52 -1.61
C ALA A 103 -7.51 -1.53 -1.18
N ASP A 104 -7.19 -2.83 -1.20
CA ASP A 104 -8.05 -3.93 -0.75
C ASP A 104 -8.36 -3.91 0.75
N GLN A 105 -7.46 -3.35 1.56
CA GLN A 105 -7.63 -3.22 3.01
C GLN A 105 -8.49 -1.99 3.44
N ARG A 106 -8.98 -1.21 2.51
CA ARG A 106 -9.71 0.05 2.78
C ARG A 106 -10.87 -0.13 3.76
N GLU A 107 -11.72 -1.13 3.51
CA GLU A 107 -12.90 -1.36 4.34
C GLU A 107 -12.51 -1.87 5.74
N ASN A 108 -11.47 -2.71 5.82
CA ASN A 108 -10.93 -3.20 7.09
C ASN A 108 -10.34 -2.04 7.91
N ARG A 109 -9.57 -1.14 7.29
CA ARG A 109 -9.06 0.07 7.97
C ARG A 109 -10.19 0.94 8.49
N GLN A 110 -11.20 1.19 7.66
CA GLN A 110 -12.36 2.00 8.06
C GLN A 110 -13.12 1.35 9.21
N TRP A 111 -13.43 0.07 9.13
CA TRP A 111 -14.17 -0.65 10.16
C TRP A 111 -13.42 -0.66 11.50
N LEU A 112 -12.13 -1.03 11.47
CA LEU A 112 -11.30 -1.09 12.67
C LEU A 112 -11.19 0.29 13.34
N SER A 113 -10.97 1.32 12.56
CA SER A 113 -10.76 2.68 13.09
C SER A 113 -11.94 3.20 13.89
N GLN A 114 -13.16 2.74 13.62
CA GLN A 114 -14.36 3.09 14.39
C GLN A 114 -14.32 2.56 15.83
N GLN A 115 -13.48 1.56 16.11
CA GLN A 115 -13.31 0.97 17.43
C GLN A 115 -12.18 1.63 18.24
N CYS A 116 -11.40 2.54 17.63
CA CYS A 116 -10.14 3.02 18.17
C CYS A 116 -10.24 4.26 19.07
N ALA A 117 -11.39 4.96 19.13
CA ALA A 117 -11.53 6.20 19.89
C ALA A 117 -11.20 5.98 21.36
N GLY A 118 -10.24 6.76 21.91
CA GLY A 118 -9.75 6.67 23.29
C GLY A 118 -8.92 5.43 23.60
N LYS A 119 -8.61 4.58 22.63
CA LYS A 119 -7.90 3.30 22.80
C LYS A 119 -6.41 3.42 22.54
N ARG A 120 -5.62 2.57 23.21
CA ARG A 120 -4.22 2.32 22.88
C ARG A 120 -4.14 1.23 21.80
N VAL A 121 -3.54 1.55 20.66
CA VAL A 121 -3.51 0.68 19.47
C VAL A 121 -2.07 0.30 19.15
N LEU A 122 -1.83 -0.99 18.93
CA LEU A 122 -0.56 -1.55 18.44
C LEU A 122 -0.77 -2.09 17.02
N ASP A 123 0.01 -1.58 16.07
CA ASP A 123 -0.03 -1.97 14.65
C ASP A 123 1.28 -2.68 14.30
N LEU A 124 1.25 -4.00 14.25
CA LEU A 124 2.40 -4.88 13.97
C LEU A 124 2.50 -5.16 12.48
N CYS A 125 3.72 -5.08 11.93
CA CYS A 125 3.97 -5.10 10.48
C CYS A 125 3.21 -3.97 9.78
N CYS A 126 3.32 -2.76 10.34
CA CYS A 126 2.46 -1.63 9.99
C CYS A 126 2.66 -1.09 8.58
N ASN A 127 3.70 -1.54 7.86
CA ASN A 127 4.04 -1.09 6.51
C ASN A 127 4.04 0.45 6.43
N THR A 128 3.32 1.04 5.48
CA THR A 128 3.19 2.50 5.32
C THR A 128 2.20 3.15 6.32
N GLY A 129 1.90 2.48 7.42
CA GLY A 129 1.10 3.00 8.52
C GLY A 129 -0.41 3.04 8.26
N GLY A 130 -0.92 2.25 7.33
CA GLY A 130 -2.31 2.32 6.89
C GLY A 130 -3.33 2.23 8.02
N PHE A 131 -3.26 1.21 8.85
CA PHE A 131 -4.16 1.03 10.00
C PHE A 131 -3.87 2.04 11.11
N GLY A 132 -2.59 2.26 11.45
CA GLY A 132 -2.19 3.17 12.52
C GLY A 132 -2.61 4.62 12.25
N VAL A 133 -2.47 5.11 11.02
CA VAL A 133 -2.91 6.47 10.63
C VAL A 133 -4.43 6.60 10.74
N TYR A 134 -5.19 5.58 10.31
CA TYR A 134 -6.65 5.56 10.49
C TYR A 134 -7.05 5.59 11.96
N ALA A 135 -6.44 4.75 12.80
CA ALA A 135 -6.71 4.69 14.22
C ALA A 135 -6.45 6.06 14.89
N ALA A 136 -5.30 6.67 14.60
CA ALA A 136 -4.95 7.99 15.12
C ALA A 136 -5.94 9.08 14.66
N ALA A 137 -6.33 9.08 13.38
CA ALA A 137 -7.26 10.04 12.82
C ALA A 137 -8.69 9.90 13.39
N ARG A 138 -9.03 8.73 13.94
CA ARG A 138 -10.31 8.47 14.60
C ARG A 138 -10.25 8.58 16.13
N GLY A 139 -9.18 9.18 16.66
CA GLY A 139 -9.09 9.55 18.08
C GLY A 139 -8.57 8.46 19.00
N ALA A 140 -7.76 7.53 18.51
CA ALA A 140 -6.98 6.66 19.38
C ALA A 140 -6.13 7.51 20.34
N SER A 141 -6.04 7.12 21.62
CA SER A 141 -5.29 7.84 22.63
C SER A 141 -3.77 7.69 22.43
N GLU A 142 -3.36 6.54 21.93
CA GLU A 142 -1.99 6.22 21.53
C GLU A 142 -1.99 5.23 20.38
N VAL A 143 -1.08 5.41 19.43
CA VAL A 143 -0.83 4.45 18.36
C VAL A 143 0.66 4.19 18.26
N VAL A 144 1.02 2.89 18.31
CA VAL A 144 2.39 2.40 18.07
C VAL A 144 2.38 1.51 16.86
N GLY A 145 3.12 1.89 15.82
CA GLY A 145 3.32 1.10 14.61
C GLY A 145 4.73 0.53 14.56
N ILE A 146 4.86 -0.75 14.23
CA ILE A 146 6.15 -1.45 14.19
C ILE A 146 6.32 -2.11 12.83
N ASP A 147 7.46 -1.87 12.20
CA ASP A 147 7.89 -2.57 10.99
C ASP A 147 9.40 -2.75 11.00
N ILE A 148 9.89 -3.76 10.31
CA ILE A 148 11.32 -4.03 10.17
C ILE A 148 11.97 -3.15 9.08
N ASP A 149 11.19 -2.72 8.10
CA ASP A 149 11.66 -1.95 6.96
C ASP A 149 11.65 -0.44 7.25
N PRO A 150 12.82 0.22 7.35
CA PRO A 150 12.88 1.65 7.59
C PRO A 150 12.29 2.48 6.44
N ALA A 151 12.31 1.99 5.18
CA ALA A 151 11.82 2.75 4.04
C ALA A 151 10.30 2.92 4.09
N VAL A 152 9.56 1.86 4.45
CA VAL A 152 8.10 1.97 4.59
C VAL A 152 7.70 2.83 5.80
N LEU A 153 8.53 2.86 6.86
CA LEU A 153 8.27 3.73 8.02
C LEU A 153 8.45 5.22 7.70
N GLU A 154 9.33 5.60 6.78
CA GLU A 154 9.39 7.00 6.31
C GLU A 154 8.09 7.37 5.58
N ILE A 155 7.56 6.50 4.73
CA ILE A 155 6.25 6.72 4.09
C ILE A 155 5.13 6.78 5.14
N ALA A 156 5.19 5.94 6.19
CA ALA A 156 4.22 5.97 7.29
C ALA A 156 4.22 7.32 8.02
N LYS A 157 5.40 7.91 8.26
CA LYS A 157 5.53 9.25 8.85
C LYS A 157 4.97 10.35 7.94
N GLU A 158 5.23 10.25 6.63
CA GLU A 158 4.63 11.16 5.65
C GLU A 158 3.10 11.06 5.64
N ASN A 159 2.55 9.83 5.67
CA ASN A 159 1.11 9.58 5.75
C ASN A 159 0.51 10.16 7.03
N ALA A 160 1.18 10.00 8.17
CA ALA A 160 0.76 10.62 9.42
C ALA A 160 0.74 12.16 9.33
N HIS A 161 1.77 12.75 8.70
CA HIS A 161 1.86 14.20 8.49
C HIS A 161 0.73 14.72 7.59
N LEU A 162 0.43 14.03 6.47
CA LEU A 162 -0.69 14.38 5.58
C LEU A 162 -2.02 14.48 6.33
N ASN A 163 -2.22 13.61 7.32
CA ASN A 163 -3.44 13.54 8.11
C ASN A 163 -3.37 14.32 9.44
N LYS A 164 -2.26 15.02 9.71
CA LYS A 164 -2.03 15.83 10.93
C LYS A 164 -2.17 15.00 12.22
N VAL A 165 -1.78 13.73 12.18
CA VAL A 165 -1.77 12.81 13.33
C VAL A 165 -0.35 12.42 13.70
N LYS A 166 -0.16 11.84 14.92
CA LYS A 166 1.16 11.59 15.50
C LYS A 166 1.28 10.16 16.06
N PRO A 167 1.05 9.10 15.28
CA PRO A 167 1.41 7.77 15.72
C PRO A 167 2.93 7.65 15.91
N ARG A 168 3.36 6.80 16.82
CA ARG A 168 4.78 6.49 17.05
C ARG A 168 5.17 5.29 16.19
N PHE A 169 6.04 5.49 15.19
CA PHE A 169 6.58 4.41 14.36
C PHE A 169 7.95 3.98 14.86
N ILE A 170 8.17 2.67 14.98
CA ILE A 170 9.37 2.05 15.51
C ILE A 170 9.89 1.03 14.50
N GLN A 171 11.17 1.17 14.12
CA GLN A 171 11.85 0.14 13.35
C GLN A 171 12.30 -0.98 14.28
N ALA A 172 11.69 -2.14 14.18
CA ALA A 172 12.05 -3.31 14.96
C ALA A 172 11.51 -4.61 14.34
N ASP A 173 12.16 -5.73 14.68
CA ASP A 173 11.55 -7.05 14.57
C ASP A 173 10.48 -7.19 15.65
N ILE A 174 9.26 -7.58 15.23
CA ILE A 174 8.10 -7.67 16.12
C ILE A 174 8.27 -8.71 17.24
N PHE A 175 9.00 -9.80 17.02
CA PHE A 175 9.12 -10.88 18.01
C PHE A 175 9.96 -10.50 19.23
N PRO A 176 11.19 -9.95 19.10
CA PRO A 176 11.92 -9.43 20.24
C PRO A 176 11.17 -8.26 20.88
N TRP A 177 10.62 -7.34 20.08
CA TRP A 177 9.91 -6.18 20.60
C TRP A 177 8.71 -6.58 21.49
N LEU A 178 7.90 -7.56 21.06
CA LEU A 178 6.75 -8.05 21.86
C LEU A 178 7.19 -8.71 23.18
N ARG A 179 8.31 -9.44 23.17
CA ARG A 179 8.87 -10.00 24.43
C ARG A 179 9.24 -8.92 25.41
N ASP A 180 9.94 -7.88 24.94
CA ASP A 180 10.35 -6.77 25.78
C ASP A 180 9.14 -5.96 26.27
N ALA A 181 8.17 -5.70 25.41
CA ALA A 181 6.92 -5.02 25.76
C ALA A 181 6.15 -5.79 26.86
N ALA A 182 6.06 -7.12 26.75
CA ALA A 182 5.41 -7.96 27.77
C ALA A 182 6.17 -7.93 29.11
N ILE A 183 7.50 -7.99 29.09
CA ILE A 183 8.34 -7.87 30.29
C ILE A 183 8.14 -6.51 30.98
N ASN A 184 8.02 -5.45 30.18
CA ASN A 184 7.81 -4.08 30.67
C ASN A 184 6.35 -3.77 31.08
N GLY A 185 5.44 -4.75 30.94
CA GLY A 185 4.04 -4.59 31.30
C GLY A 185 3.25 -3.67 30.38
N GLU A 186 3.70 -3.48 29.14
CA GLU A 186 2.97 -2.71 28.12
C GLU A 186 1.62 -3.35 27.83
N GLN A 187 0.58 -2.53 27.75
CA GLN A 187 -0.79 -2.98 27.47
C GLN A 187 -1.40 -2.17 26.35
N PHE A 188 -2.11 -2.84 25.44
CA PHE A 188 -2.85 -2.24 24.36
C PHE A 188 -4.28 -2.75 24.34
N ASP A 189 -5.23 -1.88 24.02
CA ASP A 189 -6.65 -2.26 23.89
C ASP A 189 -6.91 -2.98 22.57
N ILE A 190 -6.17 -2.63 21.53
CA ILE A 190 -6.31 -3.19 20.18
C ILE A 190 -4.91 -3.55 19.65
N VAL A 191 -4.79 -4.77 19.14
CA VAL A 191 -3.58 -5.23 18.43
C VAL A 191 -3.96 -5.64 17.01
N ILE A 192 -3.26 -5.05 16.05
CA ILE A 192 -3.39 -5.35 14.63
C ILE A 192 -2.19 -6.19 14.24
N LEU A 193 -2.42 -7.28 13.52
CA LEU A 193 -1.37 -8.16 13.00
C LEU A 193 -1.72 -8.57 11.57
N ASP A 194 -1.09 -7.89 10.61
CA ASP A 194 -1.28 -8.11 9.16
C ASP A 194 0.09 -8.30 8.47
N PRO A 195 0.79 -9.43 8.74
CA PRO A 195 2.11 -9.68 8.20
C PRO A 195 2.05 -10.00 6.70
N ALA A 196 3.15 -9.71 6.00
CA ALA A 196 3.38 -10.25 4.66
C ALA A 196 3.45 -11.80 4.71
N LYS A 197 3.03 -12.44 3.62
CA LYS A 197 3.12 -13.91 3.48
C LYS A 197 4.56 -14.36 3.35
#